data_0e1024a09da35238927809a94add3931
#
_entry.id   0e1024a09da35238927809a94add3931
#
_cell.length_a   1.000
_cell.length_b   1.000
_cell.length_c   1.000
_cell.angle_alpha   90.00
_cell.angle_beta   90.00
_cell.angle_gamma   90.00
#
_symmetry.space_group_name_H-M   'P 1'
#
loop_
_entity.id
_entity.type
_entity.pdbx_description
1 polymer ?
#
loop_
_entity_poly.entity_id
_entity_poly.type
_entity_poly.pdbx_seq_one_letter_code
_entity_poly.pdbx_strand_id
1 'polypeptide(L)'
;IFMREGRIVQTMDSRYPTCTDGDTIAKQIRAAIGTGAELTDVGSAKPFYIEADTPAIKACIDTYNEVTGDHATPFTMGGGTYARHFPYAVSFGPEHVDLPLPEFGGPMHGANEAAPIDKLLEAVKIYIIALLRLEEIDF
;
A
#
# COMPACT_ATOMS: atom_id res chain seq x y z
N ILE A 1 11.77 19.77 -8.30
CA ILE A 1 12.76 20.86 -8.10
C ILE A 1 12.08 22.17 -8.42
N PHE A 2 12.22 23.16 -7.55
CA PHE A 2 11.63 24.50 -7.72
C PHE A 2 12.51 25.57 -7.05
N MET A 3 12.21 26.84 -7.32
CA MET A 3 12.88 27.98 -6.67
C MET A 3 12.03 28.50 -5.50
N ARG A 4 12.64 28.68 -4.34
CA ARG A 4 12.04 29.32 -3.18
C ARG A 4 13.06 30.31 -2.58
N GLU A 5 12.68 31.56 -2.47
CA GLU A 5 13.51 32.63 -1.86
C GLU A 5 14.94 32.68 -2.43
N GLY A 6 15.08 32.54 -3.76
CA GLY A 6 16.37 32.59 -4.45
C GLY A 6 17.23 31.32 -4.30
N ARG A 7 16.73 30.25 -3.67
CA ARG A 7 17.39 28.96 -3.53
C ARG A 7 16.74 27.90 -4.40
N ILE A 8 17.50 26.96 -4.89
CA ILE A 8 16.98 25.76 -5.55
C ILE A 8 16.57 24.77 -4.44
N VAL A 9 15.34 24.35 -4.47
CA VAL A 9 14.77 23.40 -3.51
C VAL A 9 14.38 22.12 -4.24
N GLN A 10 14.73 20.99 -3.66
CA GLN A 10 14.28 19.67 -4.09
C GLN A 10 13.57 18.97 -2.93
N THR A 11 12.37 18.47 -3.16
CA THR A 11 11.69 17.55 -2.26
C THR A 11 11.93 16.12 -2.71
N MET A 12 12.07 15.20 -1.75
CA MET A 12 12.21 13.77 -1.99
C MET A 12 11.17 13.03 -1.16
N ASP A 13 10.48 12.09 -1.77
CA ASP A 13 9.65 11.11 -1.07
C ASP A 13 10.35 9.75 -1.14
N SER A 14 10.65 9.18 0.02
CA SER A 14 11.35 7.91 0.12
C SER A 14 10.45 6.87 0.78
N ARG A 15 10.26 5.74 0.12
CA ARG A 15 9.57 4.57 0.66
C ARG A 15 10.60 3.57 1.09
N TYR A 16 10.52 3.09 2.32
CA TYR A 16 11.55 2.21 2.88
C TYR A 16 10.94 1.04 3.68
N PRO A 17 11.64 -0.11 3.68
CA PRO A 17 11.18 -1.31 4.37
C PRO A 17 11.47 -1.24 5.89
N THR A 18 10.99 -2.25 6.62
CA THR A 18 11.15 -2.37 8.06
C THR A 18 12.59 -2.54 8.55
N CYS A 19 13.54 -2.88 7.64
CA CYS A 19 14.96 -3.07 7.96
C CYS A 19 15.76 -1.75 8.03
N THR A 20 15.11 -0.60 7.82
CA THR A 20 15.73 0.73 7.96
C THR A 20 14.73 1.72 8.56
N ASP A 21 15.19 2.95 8.80
CA ASP A 21 14.39 4.04 9.36
C ASP A 21 14.73 5.38 8.69
N GLY A 22 13.85 6.37 8.89
CA GLY A 22 14.01 7.70 8.30
C GLY A 22 15.27 8.43 8.76
N ASP A 23 15.72 8.23 10.01
CA ASP A 23 16.92 8.88 10.52
C ASP A 23 18.18 8.33 9.85
N THR A 24 18.23 7.03 9.66
CA THR A 24 19.33 6.36 8.93
C THR A 24 19.40 6.87 7.49
N ILE A 25 18.26 6.96 6.80
CA ILE A 25 18.18 7.48 5.43
C ILE A 25 18.61 8.95 5.40
N ALA A 26 18.11 9.79 6.31
CA ALA A 26 18.48 11.19 6.41
C ALA A 26 19.99 11.38 6.65
N LYS A 27 20.59 10.54 7.49
CA LYS A 27 22.04 10.54 7.73
C LYS A 27 22.83 10.18 6.45
N GLN A 28 22.38 9.19 5.71
CA GLN A 28 23.01 8.81 4.43
C GLN A 28 22.89 9.92 3.38
N ILE A 29 21.71 10.55 3.28
CA ILE A 29 21.51 11.69 2.39
C ILE A 29 22.44 12.85 2.76
N ARG A 30 22.51 13.23 4.05
CA ARG A 30 23.42 14.28 4.51
C ARG A 30 24.89 13.98 4.16
N ALA A 31 25.31 12.75 4.33
CA ALA A 31 26.65 12.32 3.95
C ALA A 31 26.90 12.42 2.43
N ALA A 32 25.91 12.09 1.63
CA ALA A 32 26.01 12.10 0.17
C ALA A 32 26.02 13.52 -0.44
N ILE A 33 25.21 14.43 0.11
CA ILE A 33 25.16 15.82 -0.39
C ILE A 33 26.37 16.68 0.04
N GLY A 34 27.10 16.25 1.05
CA GLY A 34 28.28 16.96 1.56
C GLY A 34 27.97 18.42 1.95
N THR A 35 28.86 19.34 1.52
CA THR A 35 28.69 20.78 1.79
C THR A 35 27.96 21.52 0.66
N GLY A 36 27.56 20.82 -0.43
CA GLY A 36 26.94 21.43 -1.60
C GLY A 36 25.45 21.76 -1.44
N ALA A 37 24.79 21.15 -0.46
CA ALA A 37 23.38 21.37 -0.18
C ALA A 37 23.08 21.11 1.31
N GLU A 38 21.91 21.48 1.75
CA GLU A 38 21.44 21.28 3.12
C GLU A 38 20.14 20.46 3.11
N LEU A 39 20.09 19.44 3.96
CA LEU A 39 18.87 18.69 4.23
C LEU A 39 18.15 19.33 5.41
N THR A 40 17.05 20.05 5.15
CA THR A 40 16.31 20.82 6.16
C THR A 40 15.14 20.03 6.75
N ASP A 41 14.01 20.01 6.10
CA ASP A 41 12.77 19.44 6.62
C ASP A 41 12.74 17.92 6.43
N VAL A 42 12.95 17.17 7.49
CA VAL A 42 12.92 15.70 7.47
C VAL A 42 11.71 15.22 8.28
N GLY A 43 10.69 14.78 7.57
CA GLY A 43 9.58 14.02 8.15
C GLY A 43 9.77 12.53 7.91
N SER A 44 9.51 11.70 8.90
CA SER A 44 9.51 10.25 8.71
C SER A 44 8.36 9.60 9.48
N ALA A 45 7.88 8.47 8.95
CA ALA A 45 6.92 7.62 9.62
C ALA A 45 7.47 6.19 9.63
N LYS A 46 7.28 5.47 10.72
CA LYS A 46 7.68 4.07 10.78
C LYS A 46 6.91 3.26 9.73
N PRO A 47 7.55 2.28 9.08
CA PRO A 47 6.85 1.31 8.26
C PRO A 47 5.76 0.64 9.09
N PHE A 48 4.59 0.46 8.49
CA PHE A 48 3.51 -0.31 9.07
C PHE A 48 3.60 -1.73 8.54
N TYR A 49 3.63 -2.71 9.43
CA TYR A 49 3.77 -4.11 9.09
C TYR A 49 2.96 -4.98 10.04
N ILE A 50 2.22 -5.90 9.47
CA ILE A 50 1.50 -6.96 10.19
C ILE A 50 2.00 -8.30 9.65
N GLU A 51 2.26 -9.24 10.57
CA GLU A 51 2.66 -10.60 10.21
C GLU A 51 1.57 -11.28 9.38
N ALA A 52 1.98 -11.85 8.25
CA ALA A 52 1.05 -12.48 7.32
C ALA A 52 0.45 -13.80 7.84
N ASP A 53 1.17 -14.47 8.76
CA ASP A 53 0.75 -15.75 9.32
C ASP A 53 -0.21 -15.57 10.52
N THR A 54 -1.33 -14.91 10.26
CA THR A 54 -2.43 -14.77 11.23
C THR A 54 -3.69 -15.44 10.71
N PRO A 55 -4.56 -15.98 11.59
CA PRO A 55 -5.81 -16.61 11.17
C PRO A 55 -6.69 -15.67 10.33
N ALA A 56 -6.76 -14.40 10.68
CA ALA A 56 -7.56 -13.41 9.97
C ALA A 56 -7.05 -13.13 8.54
N ILE A 57 -5.73 -12.93 8.38
CA ILE A 57 -5.13 -12.73 7.04
C ILE A 57 -5.31 -13.98 6.18
N LYS A 58 -5.12 -15.16 6.79
CA LYS A 58 -5.32 -16.43 6.11
C LYS A 58 -6.76 -16.59 5.64
N ALA A 59 -7.76 -16.31 6.48
CA ALA A 59 -9.16 -16.36 6.10
C ALA A 59 -9.49 -15.44 4.91
N CYS A 60 -8.91 -14.23 4.87
CA CYS A 60 -9.08 -13.30 3.76
C CYS A 60 -8.46 -13.85 2.46
N ILE A 61 -7.22 -14.31 2.50
CA ILE A 61 -6.50 -14.82 1.31
C ILE A 61 -7.12 -16.13 0.81
N ASP A 62 -7.44 -17.06 1.70
CA ASP A 62 -8.09 -18.31 1.32
C ASP A 62 -9.47 -18.05 0.68
N THR A 63 -10.21 -17.07 1.18
CA THR A 63 -11.49 -16.66 0.57
C THR A 63 -11.30 -16.08 -0.84
N TYR A 64 -10.32 -15.19 -1.00
CA TYR A 64 -10.00 -14.64 -2.32
C TYR A 64 -9.66 -15.77 -3.30
N ASN A 65 -8.71 -16.63 -2.95
CA ASN A 65 -8.25 -17.73 -3.81
C ASN A 65 -9.37 -18.71 -4.15
N GLU A 66 -10.25 -19.02 -3.18
CA GLU A 66 -11.40 -19.93 -3.42
C GLU A 66 -12.42 -19.34 -4.40
N VAL A 67 -12.69 -18.04 -4.31
CA VAL A 67 -13.71 -17.39 -5.14
C VAL A 67 -13.18 -17.10 -6.55
N THR A 68 -11.93 -16.67 -6.67
CA THR A 68 -11.32 -16.28 -7.94
C THR A 68 -10.68 -17.45 -8.69
N GLY A 69 -10.27 -18.49 -7.96
CA GLY A 69 -9.44 -19.58 -8.51
C GLY A 69 -7.96 -19.22 -8.62
N ASP A 70 -7.54 -18.09 -8.07
CA ASP A 70 -6.16 -17.61 -8.06
C ASP A 70 -5.32 -18.30 -6.97
N HIS A 71 -4.03 -17.99 -6.95
CA HIS A 71 -3.06 -18.42 -5.93
C HIS A 71 -2.35 -17.19 -5.33
N ALA A 72 -3.13 -16.18 -4.96
CA ALA A 72 -2.61 -14.97 -4.36
C ALA A 72 -2.00 -15.22 -2.98
N THR A 73 -1.01 -14.41 -2.63
CA THR A 73 -0.38 -14.39 -1.32
C THR A 73 -0.38 -12.98 -0.77
N PRO A 74 -0.34 -12.79 0.56
CA PRO A 74 -0.18 -11.47 1.14
C PRO A 74 1.06 -10.77 0.60
N PHE A 75 0.98 -9.48 0.37
CA PHE A 75 2.08 -8.67 -0.13
C PHE A 75 2.19 -7.34 0.61
N THR A 76 3.31 -6.67 0.44
CA THR A 76 3.54 -5.31 0.96
C THR A 76 3.60 -4.31 -0.19
N MET A 77 3.18 -3.09 0.08
CA MET A 77 3.19 -2.00 -0.90
C MET A 77 3.85 -0.75 -0.34
N GLY A 78 4.39 0.08 -1.21
CA GLY A 78 4.99 1.37 -0.84
C GLY A 78 3.96 2.45 -0.48
N GLY A 79 2.68 2.23 -0.76
CA GLY A 79 1.58 3.12 -0.41
C GLY A 79 1.18 3.01 1.06
N GLY A 80 0.53 4.04 1.58
CA GLY A 80 -0.08 4.02 2.90
C GLY A 80 -1.60 3.99 2.79
N THR A 81 -2.25 3.24 3.68
CA THR A 81 -3.71 3.18 3.78
C THR A 81 -4.17 3.54 5.19
N TYR A 82 -5.48 3.60 5.40
CA TYR A 82 -6.06 3.83 6.73
C TYR A 82 -5.70 2.72 7.73
N ALA A 83 -5.36 1.52 7.27
CA ALA A 83 -4.96 0.40 8.13
C ALA A 83 -3.83 0.77 9.09
N ARG A 84 -2.88 1.61 8.68
CA ARG A 84 -1.78 2.08 9.53
C ARG A 84 -2.18 2.86 10.79
N HIS A 85 -3.43 3.29 10.89
CA HIS A 85 -3.97 4.00 12.05
C HIS A 85 -4.58 3.07 13.10
N PHE A 86 -4.60 1.78 12.83
CA PHE A 86 -5.13 0.74 13.71
C PHE A 86 -4.04 -0.27 14.05
N PRO A 87 -3.94 -0.75 15.29
CA PRO A 87 -2.84 -1.60 15.74
C PRO A 87 -2.81 -2.99 15.07
N TYR A 88 -3.96 -3.49 14.63
CA TYR A 88 -4.11 -4.86 14.09
C TYR A 88 -4.96 -4.88 12.82
N ALA A 89 -4.75 -3.93 11.93
CA ALA A 89 -5.52 -3.86 10.69
C ALA A 89 -4.63 -4.13 9.48
N VAL A 90 -5.22 -4.68 8.44
CA VAL A 90 -4.62 -4.82 7.11
C VAL A 90 -5.56 -4.26 6.08
N SER A 91 -5.04 -3.92 4.91
CA SER A 91 -5.87 -3.65 3.74
C SER A 91 -6.15 -4.95 3.02
N PHE A 92 -7.40 -5.18 2.74
CA PHE A 92 -7.85 -6.29 1.92
C PHE A 92 -8.76 -5.76 0.81
N GLY A 93 -8.44 -6.08 -0.43
CA GLY A 93 -9.22 -5.68 -1.58
C GLY A 93 -9.08 -6.69 -2.70
N PRO A 94 -10.19 -7.15 -3.29
CA PRO A 94 -10.20 -8.14 -4.35
C PRO A 94 -9.99 -7.48 -5.72
N GLU A 95 -8.98 -6.65 -5.87
CA GLU A 95 -8.64 -6.01 -7.12
C GLU A 95 -7.81 -6.95 -8.00
N HIS A 96 -8.13 -6.95 -9.29
CA HIS A 96 -7.37 -7.66 -10.31
C HIS A 96 -6.53 -6.65 -11.10
N VAL A 97 -5.25 -6.51 -10.74
CA VAL A 97 -4.35 -5.50 -11.32
C VAL A 97 -3.96 -5.74 -12.78
N ASP A 98 -4.09 -6.97 -13.26
CA ASP A 98 -3.68 -7.38 -14.61
C ASP A 98 -4.82 -7.34 -15.63
N LEU A 99 -5.99 -6.83 -15.26
CA LEU A 99 -7.10 -6.73 -16.20
C LEU A 99 -6.88 -5.61 -17.21
N PRO A 100 -7.12 -5.88 -18.50
CA PRO A 100 -7.00 -4.87 -19.53
C PRO A 100 -8.06 -3.78 -19.33
N LEU A 101 -7.64 -2.53 -19.37
CA LEU A 101 -8.55 -1.40 -19.34
C LEU A 101 -9.30 -1.27 -20.67
N PRO A 102 -10.58 -0.85 -20.66
CA PRO A 102 -11.29 -0.51 -21.87
C PRO A 102 -10.66 0.74 -22.52
N GLU A 103 -10.90 0.96 -23.82
CA GLU A 103 -10.32 2.10 -24.56
C GLU A 103 -10.62 3.46 -23.93
N PHE A 104 -11.76 3.61 -23.25
CA PHE A 104 -12.14 4.83 -22.54
C PHE A 104 -11.66 4.87 -21.08
N GLY A 105 -11.11 3.78 -20.55
CA GLY A 105 -10.73 3.64 -19.14
C GLY A 105 -9.31 4.13 -18.86
N GLY A 106 -9.17 4.90 -17.80
CA GLY A 106 -7.87 5.35 -17.27
C GLY A 106 -7.34 4.46 -16.15
N PRO A 107 -6.05 4.59 -15.83
CA PRO A 107 -5.42 3.81 -14.77
C PRO A 107 -5.88 4.27 -13.37
N MET A 108 -5.58 3.46 -12.37
CA MET A 108 -5.77 3.78 -10.96
C MET A 108 -5.21 5.18 -10.63
N HIS A 109 -6.01 5.98 -9.92
CA HIS A 109 -5.73 7.39 -9.59
C HIS A 109 -5.59 8.32 -10.81
N GLY A 110 -5.98 7.87 -12.00
CA GLY A 110 -5.96 8.65 -13.23
C GLY A 110 -7.34 9.21 -13.62
N ALA A 111 -7.35 10.04 -14.66
CA ALA A 111 -8.60 10.47 -15.27
C ALA A 111 -9.31 9.28 -15.91
N ASN A 112 -10.64 9.24 -15.80
CA ASN A 112 -11.48 8.15 -16.29
C ASN A 112 -11.13 6.77 -15.70
N GLU A 113 -10.67 6.73 -14.46
CA GLU A 113 -10.47 5.47 -13.75
C GLU A 113 -11.70 4.58 -13.86
N ALA A 114 -11.51 3.32 -14.22
CA ALA A 114 -12.60 2.40 -14.50
C ALA A 114 -12.34 1.03 -13.86
N ALA A 115 -13.42 0.38 -13.42
CA ALA A 115 -13.40 -0.98 -12.92
C ALA A 115 -14.48 -1.82 -13.59
N PRO A 116 -14.22 -3.12 -13.88
CA PRO A 116 -15.22 -4.01 -14.47
C PRO A 116 -16.35 -4.30 -13.47
N ILE A 117 -17.60 -4.21 -13.92
CA ILE A 117 -18.77 -4.40 -13.04
C ILE A 117 -18.85 -5.84 -12.52
N ASP A 118 -18.52 -6.83 -13.33
CA ASP A 118 -18.47 -8.23 -12.94
C ASP A 118 -17.45 -8.48 -11.83
N LYS A 119 -16.31 -7.80 -11.86
CA LYS A 119 -15.30 -7.87 -10.81
C LYS A 119 -15.72 -7.13 -9.53
N LEU A 120 -16.50 -6.07 -9.64
CA LEU A 120 -17.11 -5.44 -8.47
C LEU A 120 -18.15 -6.36 -7.80
N LEU A 121 -18.93 -7.10 -8.57
CA LEU A 121 -19.87 -8.11 -8.03
C LEU A 121 -19.14 -9.29 -7.40
N GLU A 122 -18.05 -9.75 -8.00
CA GLU A 122 -17.16 -10.77 -7.41
C GLU A 122 -16.55 -10.27 -6.09
N ALA A 123 -16.13 -9.00 -6.04
CA ALA A 123 -15.64 -8.36 -4.83
C ALA A 123 -16.67 -8.39 -3.69
N VAL A 124 -17.92 -8.07 -3.98
CA VAL A 124 -19.01 -8.15 -2.98
C VAL A 124 -19.14 -9.57 -2.42
N LYS A 125 -19.10 -10.58 -3.28
CA LYS A 125 -19.14 -12.00 -2.84
C LYS A 125 -17.96 -12.34 -1.92
N ILE A 126 -16.74 -11.92 -2.30
CA ILE A 126 -15.53 -12.15 -1.51
C ILE A 126 -15.66 -11.49 -0.14
N TYR A 127 -16.10 -10.23 -0.07
CA TYR A 127 -16.27 -9.52 1.20
C TYR A 127 -17.30 -10.19 2.12
N ILE A 128 -18.43 -10.62 1.59
CA ILE A 128 -19.46 -11.31 2.38
C ILE A 128 -18.88 -12.59 3.01
N ILE A 129 -18.21 -13.43 2.22
CA ILE A 129 -17.64 -14.68 2.71
C ILE A 129 -16.50 -14.42 3.71
N ALA A 130 -15.60 -13.45 3.39
CA ALA A 130 -14.51 -13.10 4.28
C ALA A 130 -15.02 -12.59 5.64
N LEU A 131 -16.03 -11.72 5.67
CA LEU A 131 -16.61 -11.22 6.91
C LEU A 131 -17.22 -12.35 7.75
N LEU A 132 -17.96 -13.27 7.14
CA LEU A 132 -18.52 -14.42 7.86
C LEU A 132 -17.43 -15.32 8.45
N ARG A 133 -16.33 -15.54 7.73
CA ARG A 133 -15.19 -16.32 8.22
C ARG A 133 -14.42 -15.60 9.34
N LEU A 134 -14.32 -14.29 9.25
CA LEU A 134 -13.69 -13.48 10.31
C LEU A 134 -14.49 -13.50 11.60
N GLU A 135 -15.82 -13.52 11.52
CA GLU A 135 -16.70 -13.64 12.70
C GLU A 135 -16.51 -14.97 13.49
N GLU A 136 -15.99 -16.00 12.83
CA GLU A 136 -15.71 -17.30 13.44
C GLU A 136 -14.33 -17.37 14.12
N ILE A 137 -13.52 -16.31 14.01
CA ILE A 137 -12.16 -16.27 14.56
C ILE A 137 -12.17 -15.54 15.90
N ASP A 138 -11.62 -16.18 16.92
CA ASP A 138 -11.31 -15.52 18.20
C ASP A 138 -10.05 -14.65 18.03
N PHE A 139 -10.18 -13.35 18.30
CA PHE A 139 -9.09 -12.36 18.19
C PHE A 139 -8.41 -12.11 19.53
#